data_349b900969e0dc7daae9e805bd79d5e1
#
_entry.id   349b900969e0dc7daae9e805bd79d5e1
#
_cell.length_a   1.000
_cell.length_b   1.000
_cell.length_c   1.000
_cell.angle_alpha   90.00
_cell.angle_beta   90.00
_cell.angle_gamma   90.00
#
_symmetry.space_group_name_H-M   'P 1'
#
loop_
_entity.id
_entity.type
_entity.pdbx_description
1 polymer ?
#
loop_
_entity_poly.entity_id
_entity_poly.type
_entity_poly.pdbx_seq_one_letter_code
_entity_poly.pdbx_strand_id
1 'polypeptide(L)'
;KDLRDYVELYPSISDFKKLVNVAMPLQFWDMVTREEGIKYYLNDEHALFFLHANGFGKIEYKNTKGETIFVRVRDNMVKEVQAEEIKDFTLNFLKDRYLPIPLRNVVRKPNQLSEATLKGLPKLNIDFTDFDQFSQYLFFRNKTILVTGSEIRELRPGDSNRFAWEEKVIQRNFKILPDQFKITRN
;
A
#
# COMPACT_ATOMS: atom_id res chain seq x y z
N LYS A 1 -10.54 -3.51 -2.53
CA LYS A 1 -12.00 -3.63 -2.73
C LYS A 1 -12.32 -2.95 -4.04
N ASP A 2 -12.96 -3.65 -4.96
CA ASP A 2 -13.38 -3.08 -6.24
C ASP A 2 -14.78 -2.41 -6.14
N LEU A 3 -15.24 -1.83 -7.25
CA LEU A 3 -16.53 -1.16 -7.29
C LEU A 3 -17.71 -2.12 -7.01
N ARG A 4 -17.56 -3.43 -7.27
CA ARG A 4 -18.59 -4.44 -7.01
C ARG A 4 -18.76 -4.68 -5.53
N ASP A 5 -17.65 -4.77 -4.78
CA ASP A 5 -17.67 -4.91 -3.32
C ASP A 5 -18.43 -3.75 -2.65
N TYR A 6 -18.32 -2.55 -3.22
CA TYR A 6 -19.05 -1.38 -2.72
C TYR A 6 -20.53 -1.40 -3.08
N VAL A 7 -20.90 -1.88 -4.27
CA VAL A 7 -22.31 -1.99 -4.67
C VAL A 7 -23.05 -3.03 -3.83
N GLU A 8 -22.39 -4.13 -3.45
CA GLU A 8 -22.96 -5.14 -2.55
C GLU A 8 -23.15 -4.63 -1.12
N LEU A 9 -22.21 -3.80 -0.62
CA LEU A 9 -22.28 -3.22 0.73
C LEU A 9 -23.22 -2.02 0.83
N TYR A 10 -23.44 -1.31 -0.26
CA TYR A 10 -24.21 -0.06 -0.32
C TYR A 10 -25.23 -0.09 -1.45
N PRO A 11 -26.33 -0.85 -1.31
CA PRO A 11 -27.29 -1.10 -2.40
C PRO A 11 -28.13 0.12 -2.80
N SER A 12 -28.04 1.24 -2.05
CA SER A 12 -28.80 2.43 -2.38
C SER A 12 -27.96 3.52 -3.06
N ILE A 13 -28.56 4.21 -4.04
CA ILE A 13 -27.96 5.37 -4.71
C ILE A 13 -27.62 6.47 -3.70
N SER A 14 -28.40 6.60 -2.61
CA SER A 14 -28.16 7.60 -1.58
C SER A 14 -26.88 7.34 -0.80
N ASP A 15 -26.58 6.08 -0.51
CA ASP A 15 -25.35 5.69 0.21
C ASP A 15 -24.14 5.83 -0.69
N PHE A 16 -24.26 5.48 -1.98
CA PHE A 16 -23.22 5.75 -2.96
C PHE A 16 -22.90 7.24 -3.08
N LYS A 17 -23.94 8.12 -3.12
CA LYS A 17 -23.73 9.57 -3.11
C LYS A 17 -23.03 10.07 -1.86
N LYS A 18 -23.35 9.53 -0.68
CA LYS A 18 -22.61 9.85 0.57
C LYS A 18 -21.14 9.47 0.47
N LEU A 19 -20.84 8.27 -0.05
CA LEU A 19 -19.46 7.83 -0.27
C LEU A 19 -18.69 8.76 -1.22
N VAL A 20 -19.31 9.15 -2.35
CA VAL A 20 -18.70 10.08 -3.31
C VAL A 20 -18.42 11.43 -2.67
N ASN A 21 -19.34 11.94 -1.82
CA ASN A 21 -19.19 13.23 -1.16
C ASN A 21 -18.09 13.26 -0.09
N VAL A 22 -17.75 12.11 0.51
CA VAL A 22 -16.67 12.00 1.50
C VAL A 22 -15.37 11.45 0.89
N ALA A 23 -15.43 11.00 -0.36
CA ALA A 23 -14.25 10.49 -1.05
C ALA A 23 -13.24 11.61 -1.27
N MET A 24 -12.02 11.43 -0.77
CA MET A 24 -10.93 12.34 -1.09
C MET A 24 -10.53 12.19 -2.56
N PRO A 25 -10.31 13.29 -3.27
CA PRO A 25 -9.90 13.22 -4.68
C PRO A 25 -8.52 12.56 -4.78
N LEU A 26 -8.36 11.63 -5.73
CA LEU A 26 -7.04 11.09 -6.08
C LEU A 26 -6.16 12.14 -6.79
N GLN A 27 -6.75 13.25 -7.19
CA GLN A 27 -6.02 14.37 -7.75
C GLN A 27 -5.28 15.12 -6.63
N PHE A 28 -3.96 15.12 -6.72
CA PHE A 28 -3.06 15.73 -5.74
C PHE A 28 -2.37 17.00 -6.28
N TRP A 29 -3.00 17.66 -7.26
CA TRP A 29 -2.51 18.91 -7.84
C TRP A 29 -3.65 19.87 -8.09
N ASP A 30 -3.35 21.15 -8.03
CA ASP A 30 -4.21 22.25 -8.41
C ASP A 30 -3.80 22.82 -9.75
N MET A 31 -4.77 23.39 -10.50
CA MET A 31 -4.56 24.07 -11.77
C MET A 31 -5.05 25.51 -11.68
N VAL A 32 -4.21 26.43 -12.13
CA VAL A 32 -4.57 27.84 -12.25
C VAL A 32 -4.38 28.28 -13.70
N THR A 33 -5.46 28.70 -14.35
CA THR A 33 -5.41 29.27 -15.69
C THR A 33 -4.99 30.75 -15.58
N ARG A 34 -3.96 31.12 -16.33
CA ARG A 34 -3.45 32.49 -16.47
C ARG A 34 -3.37 32.86 -17.93
N GLU A 35 -3.15 34.13 -18.24
CA GLU A 35 -2.95 34.60 -19.64
C GLU A 35 -1.82 33.84 -20.36
N GLU A 36 -0.77 33.47 -19.62
CA GLU A 36 0.39 32.71 -20.13
C GLU A 36 0.14 31.19 -20.26
N GLY A 37 -1.06 30.67 -19.90
CA GLY A 37 -1.40 29.26 -19.93
C GLY A 37 -1.72 28.65 -18.54
N ILE A 38 -1.76 27.32 -18.47
CA ILE A 38 -2.10 26.57 -17.26
C ILE A 38 -0.84 26.37 -16.42
N LYS A 39 -0.89 26.80 -15.13
CA LYS A 39 0.13 26.49 -14.12
C LYS A 39 -0.38 25.42 -13.17
N TYR A 40 0.49 24.46 -12.82
CA TYR A 40 0.19 23.36 -11.91
C TYR A 40 0.93 23.57 -10.59
N TYR A 41 0.27 23.21 -9.51
CA TYR A 41 0.81 23.23 -8.14
C TYR A 41 0.54 21.90 -7.48
N LEU A 42 1.50 21.37 -6.73
CA LEU A 42 1.27 20.19 -5.91
C LEU A 42 0.51 20.59 -4.65
N ASN A 43 -0.51 19.83 -4.31
CA ASN A 43 -1.22 19.94 -3.04
C ASN A 43 -0.64 18.85 -2.12
N ASP A 44 0.14 19.26 -1.11
CA ASP A 44 0.87 18.32 -0.26
C ASP A 44 -0.06 17.40 0.52
N GLU A 45 -1.18 17.92 1.04
CA GLU A 45 -2.15 17.11 1.79
C GLU A 45 -2.79 16.02 0.90
N HIS A 46 -3.24 16.41 -0.29
CA HIS A 46 -3.80 15.46 -1.25
C HIS A 46 -2.73 14.48 -1.77
N ALA A 47 -1.47 14.92 -1.89
CA ALA A 47 -0.39 14.05 -2.29
C ALA A 47 -0.08 12.99 -1.22
N LEU A 48 -0.07 13.36 0.05
CA LEU A 48 0.10 12.43 1.16
C LEU A 48 -1.08 11.44 1.25
N PHE A 49 -2.31 11.92 1.06
CA PHE A 49 -3.48 11.06 0.98
C PHE A 49 -3.39 10.07 -0.18
N PHE A 50 -3.04 10.55 -1.39
CA PHE A 50 -2.84 9.71 -2.57
C PHE A 50 -1.79 8.63 -2.32
N LEU A 51 -0.67 8.99 -1.71
CA LEU A 51 0.40 8.04 -1.37
C LEU A 51 -0.10 7.01 -0.35
N HIS A 52 -0.78 7.45 0.70
CA HIS A 52 -1.35 6.54 1.71
C HIS A 52 -2.36 5.57 1.11
N ALA A 53 -3.25 6.03 0.24
CA ALA A 53 -4.20 5.19 -0.49
C ALA A 53 -3.52 4.15 -1.41
N ASN A 54 -2.25 4.39 -1.80
CA ASN A 54 -1.41 3.46 -2.54
C ASN A 54 -0.47 2.62 -1.66
N GLY A 55 -0.74 2.59 -0.33
CA GLY A 55 -0.05 1.76 0.63
C GLY A 55 1.20 2.37 1.25
N PHE A 56 1.53 3.63 0.94
CA PHE A 56 2.68 4.29 1.56
C PHE A 56 2.35 4.81 2.97
N GLY A 57 3.33 4.70 3.84
CA GLY A 57 3.26 5.18 5.21
C GLY A 57 4.63 5.24 5.85
N LYS A 58 4.67 5.45 7.16
CA LYS A 58 5.90 5.43 7.93
C LYS A 58 5.81 4.52 9.13
N ILE A 59 6.93 3.94 9.52
CA ILE A 59 7.09 3.15 10.75
C ILE A 59 8.20 3.80 11.58
N GLU A 60 8.01 3.83 12.89
CA GLU A 60 9.05 4.23 13.83
C GLU A 60 9.63 2.97 14.49
N TYR A 61 10.94 2.82 14.42
CA TYR A 61 11.62 1.78 15.16
C TYR A 61 11.68 2.12 16.65
N LYS A 62 11.16 1.24 17.50
CA LYS A 62 11.14 1.42 18.96
C LYS A 62 12.53 1.53 19.58
N ASN A 63 13.57 1.02 18.92
CA ASN A 63 14.92 0.87 19.46
C ASN A 63 15.94 1.89 18.93
N THR A 64 15.59 2.71 17.98
CA THR A 64 16.46 3.76 17.42
C THR A 64 15.77 5.10 17.64
N LYS A 65 16.27 5.91 18.52
CA LYS A 65 15.88 7.31 18.88
C LYS A 65 14.96 8.04 17.87
N GLY A 66 13.77 7.45 17.56
CA GLY A 66 12.79 8.10 16.67
C GLY A 66 13.15 8.04 15.18
N GLU A 67 13.99 7.13 14.75
CA GLU A 67 14.28 6.93 13.35
C GLU A 67 13.01 6.46 12.61
N THR A 68 12.58 7.27 11.66
CA THR A 68 11.39 7.03 10.85
C THR A 68 11.83 6.46 9.52
N ILE A 69 11.30 5.30 9.15
CA ILE A 69 11.46 4.74 7.82
C ILE A 69 10.16 4.83 7.03
N PHE A 70 10.26 5.11 5.75
CA PHE A 70 9.12 5.03 4.84
C PHE A 70 8.95 3.60 4.37
N VAL A 71 7.70 3.18 4.29
CA VAL A 71 7.36 1.84 3.83
C VAL A 71 6.20 1.88 2.84
N ARG A 72 6.15 0.85 2.02
CA ARG A 72 4.98 0.55 1.21
C ARG A 72 4.40 -0.80 1.63
N VAL A 73 3.13 -0.81 1.94
CA VAL A 73 2.38 -2.03 2.30
C VAL A 73 1.55 -2.47 1.10
N ARG A 74 1.69 -3.72 0.71
CA ARG A 74 0.91 -4.38 -0.34
C ARG A 74 0.67 -5.83 0.04
N ASP A 75 -0.60 -6.25 0.10
CA ASP A 75 -0.98 -7.64 0.33
C ASP A 75 -0.31 -8.28 1.58
N ASN A 76 -0.29 -7.57 2.71
CA ASN A 76 0.39 -7.96 3.95
C ASN A 76 1.94 -8.02 3.85
N MET A 77 2.52 -7.61 2.74
CA MET A 77 3.96 -7.45 2.57
C MET A 77 4.36 -5.99 2.77
N VAL A 78 5.44 -5.78 3.47
CA VAL A 78 5.99 -4.46 3.79
C VAL A 78 7.35 -4.33 3.12
N LYS A 79 7.51 -3.31 2.29
CA LYS A 79 8.77 -2.95 1.67
C LYS A 79 9.24 -1.61 2.21
N GLU A 80 10.48 -1.52 2.67
CA GLU A 80 11.14 -0.24 2.92
C GLU A 80 11.36 0.48 1.59
N VAL A 81 11.10 1.80 1.58
CA VAL A 81 11.23 2.63 0.38
C VAL A 81 11.92 3.95 0.72
N GLN A 82 12.69 4.46 -0.23
CA GLN A 82 13.31 5.76 -0.12
C GLN A 82 12.41 6.86 -0.72
N ALA A 83 12.67 8.11 -0.33
CA ALA A 83 11.92 9.26 -0.84
C ALA A 83 11.92 9.34 -2.38
N GLU A 84 13.05 8.98 -3.01
CA GLU A 84 13.22 8.91 -4.46
C GLU A 84 12.29 7.88 -5.10
N GLU A 85 12.15 6.68 -4.49
CA GLU A 85 11.25 5.63 -4.99
C GLU A 85 9.78 6.06 -4.93
N ILE A 86 9.39 6.79 -3.87
CA ILE A 86 8.05 7.36 -3.73
C ILE A 86 7.78 8.40 -4.82
N LYS A 87 8.76 9.25 -5.09
CA LYS A 87 8.70 10.26 -6.14
C LYS A 87 8.61 9.62 -7.52
N ASP A 88 9.40 8.60 -7.78
CA ASP A 88 9.38 7.84 -9.03
C ASP A 88 8.03 7.12 -9.23
N PHE A 89 7.47 6.54 -8.17
CA PHE A 89 6.12 5.98 -8.21
C PHE A 89 5.09 7.03 -8.64
N THR A 90 5.15 8.23 -8.05
CA THR A 90 4.24 9.34 -8.37
C THR A 90 4.40 9.79 -9.82
N LEU A 91 5.64 9.91 -10.30
CA LEU A 91 5.92 10.28 -11.69
C LEU A 91 5.43 9.22 -12.68
N ASN A 92 5.61 7.93 -12.37
CA ASN A 92 5.11 6.83 -13.19
C ASN A 92 3.57 6.83 -13.22
N PHE A 93 2.92 7.05 -12.09
CA PHE A 93 1.46 7.21 -12.04
C PHE A 93 0.95 8.30 -12.97
N LEU A 94 1.60 9.48 -12.99
CA LEU A 94 1.24 10.59 -13.88
C LEU A 94 1.51 10.26 -15.35
N LYS A 95 2.60 9.54 -15.63
CA LYS A 95 2.99 9.13 -16.98
C LYS A 95 2.01 8.10 -17.56
N ASP A 96 1.65 7.09 -16.77
CA ASP A 96 0.78 5.99 -17.21
C ASP A 96 -0.65 6.47 -17.49
N ARG A 97 -1.04 7.62 -16.92
CA ARG A 97 -2.31 8.29 -17.18
C ARG A 97 -2.23 9.40 -18.22
N TYR A 98 -1.10 9.51 -18.91
CA TYR A 98 -0.87 10.51 -19.96
C TYR A 98 -1.08 11.96 -19.49
N LEU A 99 -0.85 12.23 -18.20
CA LEU A 99 -1.03 13.57 -17.64
C LEU A 99 0.04 14.56 -18.17
N PRO A 100 -0.26 15.87 -18.21
CA PRO A 100 0.59 16.85 -18.90
C PRO A 100 2.02 16.90 -18.41
N ILE A 101 2.97 17.12 -19.33
CA ILE A 101 4.41 17.27 -19.02
C ILE A 101 4.65 18.38 -17.98
N PRO A 102 4.01 19.58 -18.06
CA PRO A 102 4.21 20.61 -17.05
C PRO A 102 3.92 20.14 -15.62
N LEU A 103 2.84 19.34 -15.40
CA LEU A 103 2.54 18.75 -14.11
C LEU A 103 3.66 17.81 -13.63
N ARG A 104 4.15 16.93 -14.50
CA ARG A 104 5.27 16.02 -14.18
C ARG A 104 6.55 16.79 -13.81
N ASN A 105 6.78 17.94 -14.47
CA ASN A 105 7.91 18.80 -14.15
C ASN A 105 7.77 19.49 -12.77
N VAL A 106 6.54 19.75 -12.31
CA VAL A 106 6.31 20.22 -10.93
C VAL A 106 6.77 19.14 -9.94
N VAL A 107 6.34 17.90 -10.08
CA VAL A 107 6.71 16.80 -9.19
C VAL A 107 8.22 16.54 -9.19
N ARG A 108 8.92 16.74 -10.33
CA ARG A 108 10.38 16.57 -10.43
C ARG A 108 11.20 17.57 -9.63
N LYS A 109 10.63 18.70 -9.21
CA LYS A 109 11.39 19.70 -8.44
C LYS A 109 11.92 19.09 -7.14
N PRO A 110 13.13 19.44 -6.70
CA PRO A 110 13.77 18.83 -5.53
C PRO A 110 12.96 18.98 -4.24
N ASN A 111 12.25 20.10 -4.08
CA ASN A 111 11.45 20.40 -2.88
C ASN A 111 10.07 19.71 -2.87
N GLN A 112 9.65 19.09 -3.99
CA GLN A 112 8.38 18.39 -4.07
C GLN A 112 8.56 16.92 -3.65
N LEU A 113 7.66 16.42 -2.79
CA LEU A 113 7.75 15.09 -2.19
C LEU A 113 9.13 14.83 -1.58
N SER A 114 9.71 15.86 -0.98
CA SER A 114 10.96 15.75 -0.22
C SER A 114 10.76 14.89 1.03
N GLU A 115 11.84 14.38 1.61
CA GLU A 115 11.78 13.63 2.87
C GLU A 115 11.03 14.40 3.97
N ALA A 116 11.21 15.73 4.02
CA ALA A 116 10.51 16.61 4.97
C ALA A 116 8.99 16.56 4.76
N THR A 117 8.52 16.65 3.50
CA THR A 117 7.10 16.54 3.16
C THR A 117 6.58 15.14 3.47
N LEU A 118 7.35 14.10 3.12
CA LEU A 118 6.95 12.69 3.31
C LEU A 118 6.87 12.29 4.80
N LYS A 119 7.53 13.01 5.70
CA LYS A 119 7.31 12.87 7.16
C LYS A 119 5.86 13.15 7.58
N GLY A 120 5.06 13.79 6.74
CA GLY A 120 3.60 13.93 6.89
C GLY A 120 2.81 12.66 6.62
N LEU A 121 3.40 11.61 6.04
CA LEU A 121 2.71 10.33 5.86
C LEU A 121 2.23 9.74 7.20
N PRO A 122 1.07 9.05 7.22
CA PRO A 122 0.56 8.47 8.45
C PRO A 122 1.49 7.37 8.98
N LYS A 123 1.55 7.28 10.30
CA LYS A 123 2.22 6.17 10.99
C LYS A 123 1.38 4.91 10.88
N LEU A 124 2.00 3.84 10.40
CA LEU A 124 1.37 2.54 10.28
C LEU A 124 1.67 1.68 11.53
N ASN A 125 0.63 1.10 12.11
CA ASN A 125 0.76 0.11 13.16
C ASN A 125 0.82 -1.27 12.52
N ILE A 126 2.04 -1.77 12.32
CA ILE A 126 2.29 -3.04 11.64
C ILE A 126 2.74 -4.08 12.67
N ASP A 127 2.06 -5.22 12.68
CA ASP A 127 2.41 -6.36 13.51
C ASP A 127 3.19 -7.38 12.66
N PHE A 128 4.49 -7.47 12.90
CA PHE A 128 5.40 -8.42 12.24
C PHE A 128 5.51 -9.77 12.97
N THR A 129 4.71 -9.99 14.01
CA THR A 129 4.68 -11.28 14.69
C THR A 129 4.02 -12.30 13.77
N ASP A 130 4.75 -13.32 13.36
CA ASP A 130 4.30 -14.35 12.43
C ASP A 130 3.79 -15.62 13.13
N PHE A 131 3.74 -15.63 14.46
CA PHE A 131 3.22 -16.74 15.25
C PHE A 131 2.50 -16.24 16.51
N ASP A 132 1.67 -17.09 17.06
CA ASP A 132 1.15 -17.03 18.42
C ASP A 132 1.18 -18.43 19.06
N GLN A 133 0.58 -18.58 20.24
CA GLN A 133 0.61 -19.85 20.98
C GLN A 133 0.02 -21.04 20.19
N PHE A 134 -0.89 -20.78 19.25
CA PHE A 134 -1.69 -21.81 18.57
C PHE A 134 -1.59 -21.76 17.06
N SER A 135 -0.91 -20.77 16.52
CA SER A 135 -0.86 -20.55 15.08
C SER A 135 0.47 -19.99 14.58
N GLN A 136 0.79 -20.33 13.33
CA GLN A 136 1.93 -19.83 12.58
C GLN A 136 1.45 -19.25 11.26
N TYR A 137 1.90 -18.04 10.91
CA TYR A 137 1.69 -17.42 9.61
C TYR A 137 2.90 -17.64 8.72
N LEU A 138 2.68 -18.16 7.52
CA LEU A 138 3.71 -18.36 6.51
C LEU A 138 3.40 -17.48 5.29
N PHE A 139 4.27 -16.56 4.98
CA PHE A 139 4.10 -15.62 3.87
C PHE A 139 4.82 -16.15 2.63
N PHE A 140 4.06 -16.62 1.64
CA PHE A 140 4.57 -17.04 0.34
C PHE A 140 4.35 -15.93 -0.70
N ARG A 141 5.08 -16.01 -1.81
CA ARG A 141 4.98 -15.03 -2.89
C ARG A 141 3.54 -14.83 -3.41
N ASN A 142 2.71 -15.88 -3.41
CA ASN A 142 1.35 -15.85 -3.96
C ASN A 142 0.25 -15.88 -2.89
N LYS A 143 0.56 -16.20 -1.64
CA LYS A 143 -0.45 -16.40 -0.58
C LYS A 143 0.16 -16.27 0.81
N THR A 144 -0.69 -15.92 1.76
CA THR A 144 -0.41 -16.12 3.19
C THR A 144 -1.13 -17.38 3.66
N ILE A 145 -0.42 -18.21 4.40
CA ILE A 145 -0.94 -19.47 4.95
C ILE A 145 -0.96 -19.38 6.47
N LEU A 146 -2.11 -19.67 7.04
CA LEU A 146 -2.27 -19.85 8.47
C LEU A 146 -2.23 -21.34 8.78
N VAL A 147 -1.32 -21.74 9.65
CA VAL A 147 -1.19 -23.11 10.17
C VAL A 147 -1.58 -23.11 11.63
N THR A 148 -2.53 -23.96 11.98
CA THR A 148 -2.95 -24.21 13.37
C THR A 148 -2.75 -25.69 13.70
N GLY A 149 -3.02 -26.09 14.95
CA GLY A 149 -2.96 -27.50 15.35
C GLY A 149 -3.96 -28.40 14.63
N SER A 150 -5.02 -27.85 14.05
CA SER A 150 -6.13 -28.59 13.44
C SER A 150 -6.30 -28.36 11.94
N GLU A 151 -5.80 -27.25 11.40
CA GLU A 151 -6.02 -26.91 9.97
C GLU A 151 -4.87 -26.11 9.36
N ILE A 152 -4.80 -26.16 8.04
CA ILE A 152 -4.00 -25.26 7.21
C ILE A 152 -4.96 -24.47 6.33
N ARG A 153 -4.97 -23.15 6.45
CA ARG A 153 -5.89 -22.27 5.75
C ARG A 153 -5.15 -21.24 4.91
N GLU A 154 -5.58 -21.08 3.66
CA GLU A 154 -5.17 -19.97 2.81
C GLU A 154 -5.89 -18.69 3.23
N LEU A 155 -5.14 -17.62 3.44
CA LEU A 155 -5.66 -16.28 3.71
C LEU A 155 -5.59 -15.46 2.42
N ARG A 156 -6.64 -14.67 2.18
CA ARG A 156 -6.60 -13.64 1.13
C ARG A 156 -5.75 -12.46 1.59
N PRO A 157 -5.17 -11.70 0.66
CA PRO A 157 -4.55 -10.43 1.00
C PRO A 157 -5.52 -9.53 1.79
N GLY A 158 -5.05 -9.05 2.94
CA GLY A 158 -5.86 -8.23 3.84
C GLY A 158 -6.73 -8.98 4.87
N ASP A 159 -6.87 -10.31 4.79
CA ASP A 159 -7.61 -11.11 5.78
C ASP A 159 -6.83 -11.31 7.11
N SER A 160 -5.55 -10.97 7.11
CA SER A 160 -4.68 -11.02 8.28
C SER A 160 -4.26 -9.62 8.71
N ASN A 161 -4.16 -9.41 10.01
CA ASN A 161 -3.51 -8.24 10.61
C ASN A 161 -2.00 -8.46 10.83
N ARG A 162 -1.45 -9.58 10.35
CA ARG A 162 -0.03 -9.92 10.40
C ARG A 162 0.65 -9.57 9.09
N PHE A 163 1.88 -9.09 9.18
CA PHE A 163 2.65 -8.62 8.05
C PHE A 163 4.05 -9.24 8.04
N ALA A 164 4.66 -9.29 6.87
CA ALA A 164 6.05 -9.68 6.72
C ALA A 164 6.81 -8.66 5.88
N TRP A 165 8.11 -8.50 6.18
CA TRP A 165 9.00 -7.80 5.27
C TRP A 165 9.09 -8.54 3.94
N GLU A 166 9.06 -7.83 2.82
CA GLU A 166 9.11 -8.41 1.48
C GLU A 166 10.31 -9.35 1.29
N GLU A 167 11.45 -9.01 1.88
CA GLU A 167 12.67 -9.83 1.87
C GLU A 167 12.57 -11.14 2.66
N LYS A 168 11.63 -11.22 3.63
CA LYS A 168 11.38 -12.44 4.43
C LYS A 168 10.29 -13.33 3.83
N VAL A 169 9.63 -12.87 2.78
CA VAL A 169 8.62 -13.67 2.07
C VAL A 169 9.27 -14.87 1.40
N ILE A 170 8.68 -16.04 1.57
CA ILE A 170 9.13 -17.28 0.92
C ILE A 170 8.96 -17.13 -0.59
N GLN A 171 10.08 -17.07 -1.34
CA GLN A 171 10.15 -16.74 -2.77
C GLN A 171 9.68 -17.87 -3.70
N ARG A 172 8.78 -18.71 -3.25
CA ARG A 172 8.13 -19.75 -4.04
C ARG A 172 6.62 -19.69 -3.87
N ASN A 173 5.90 -20.21 -4.85
CA ASN A 173 4.45 -20.30 -4.79
C ASN A 173 4.04 -21.46 -3.88
N PHE A 174 3.12 -21.20 -2.97
CA PHE A 174 2.46 -22.25 -2.22
C PHE A 174 1.45 -22.97 -3.13
N LYS A 175 1.47 -24.30 -3.05
CA LYS A 175 0.48 -25.19 -3.73
C LYS A 175 0.09 -26.29 -2.77
N ILE A 176 -1.19 -26.52 -2.60
CA ILE A 176 -1.70 -27.71 -1.93
C ILE A 176 -1.56 -28.86 -2.93
N LEU A 177 -0.81 -29.90 -2.53
CA LEU A 177 -0.73 -31.11 -3.34
C LEU A 177 -1.98 -31.97 -3.06
N PRO A 178 -2.55 -32.64 -4.06
CA PRO A 178 -3.66 -33.58 -3.84
C PRO A 178 -3.23 -34.71 -2.89
N ASP A 179 -4.18 -35.28 -2.14
CA ASP A 179 -4.02 -36.24 -1.03
C ASP A 179 -3.24 -37.54 -1.33
N GLN A 180 -2.61 -37.68 -2.48
CA GLN A 180 -1.86 -38.88 -2.91
C GLN A 180 -0.38 -38.87 -2.54
N PHE A 181 0.10 -37.85 -1.79
CA PHE A 181 1.50 -37.80 -1.36
C PHE A 181 1.69 -38.67 -0.10
N LYS A 182 2.04 -39.95 -0.30
CA LYS A 182 2.54 -40.81 0.78
C LYS A 182 3.99 -40.43 1.07
N ILE A 183 4.25 -39.85 2.23
CA ILE A 183 5.60 -39.70 2.74
C ILE A 183 6.07 -41.10 3.17
N THR A 184 6.87 -41.75 2.34
CA THR A 184 7.63 -42.94 2.77
C THR A 184 8.79 -42.45 3.67
N ARG A 185 8.68 -42.72 4.95
CA ARG A 185 9.87 -42.59 5.85
C ARG A 185 10.85 -43.69 5.47
N ASN A 186 12.03 -43.31 4.99
CA ASN A 186 13.20 -44.20 4.97
C ASN A 186 13.79 -44.27 6.38
#